data_583178fd28adfcb729ae9f72edde939b
#
_entry.id   583178fd28adfcb729ae9f72edde939b
#
_cell.length_a   1.000
_cell.length_b   1.000
_cell.length_c   1.000
_cell.angle_alpha   90.00
_cell.angle_beta   90.00
_cell.angle_gamma   90.00
#
_symmetry.space_group_name_H-M   'P 1'
#
loop_
_entity.id
_entity.type
_entity.pdbx_description
1 polymer ?
#
loop_
_entity_poly.entity_id
_entity_poly.type
_entity_poly.pdbx_seq_one_letter_code
_entity_poly.pdbx_strand_id
1 'polypeptide(L)'
;MNQNLNLSPAAAPMPVQSPAVRCRNFDEVALGYDERTAMEEARRCLDCPGAPCRTGCPVRVRIPEFIAKVAEGDFDAAWEILSVENTLPAVCGRVCPQENQCQAVCVRGKKGESVAIGRLERFVADWHRAQQEPKAPSCAEEKGKKVAVVGSGPAGLACAGELARLGYSVTVFEALHTPGGVLAYGIPAFRLPKSILAEEIAGLEKLGVTIQTDTVIGRTIPVEELLKDGFSAVFLGSGAGLPNFMGIPGETLCGVFSANEWLTRINLMHAAEPGAATPLMLAKHVVVVGGGNVAMDAARCALRCGAEVTIVYRRGREELPARAEEVEHAEEEGITFRLLTNPVEILGDENGFVTGIRCDTMALGEPDESGRRRPEVVPGAQFTLDCDAVIMAIGTTPNPLLHRTTAGLAADRRGRLTTEEGSCRTSLPGVFAGGDAVTGAATVILAMGAGRKAAQEIDEYLRKNPSH
;
A
#
# COMPACT_ATOMS: atom_id res chain seq x y z
N MET A 1 24.37 27.59 8.87
CA MET A 1 23.06 27.72 9.53
C MET A 1 22.13 28.45 8.56
N ASN A 2 21.04 27.82 8.18
CA ASN A 2 20.11 28.36 7.17
C ASN A 2 19.49 29.67 7.70
N GLN A 3 19.75 30.81 7.06
CA GLN A 3 19.31 32.12 7.49
C GLN A 3 17.78 32.34 7.45
N ASN A 4 17.00 31.32 6.96
CA ASN A 4 15.56 31.36 6.79
C ASN A 4 14.84 30.18 7.47
N LEU A 5 15.32 29.73 8.64
CA LEU A 5 14.70 28.62 9.36
C LEU A 5 13.31 29.01 9.90
N ASN A 6 12.29 28.22 9.55
CA ASN A 6 10.93 28.36 10.10
C ASN A 6 10.82 27.59 11.44
N LEU A 7 10.65 28.30 12.53
CA LEU A 7 10.57 27.75 13.89
C LEU A 7 9.13 27.41 14.33
N SER A 8 8.13 27.54 13.46
CA SER A 8 6.74 27.16 13.79
C SER A 8 6.68 25.77 14.44
N PRO A 9 6.04 25.60 15.60
CA PRO A 9 5.87 24.28 16.21
C PRO A 9 4.91 23.38 15.41
N ALA A 10 3.96 23.97 14.68
CA ALA A 10 2.99 23.25 13.85
C ALA A 10 3.50 23.07 12.42
N ALA A 11 3.18 21.93 11.80
CA ALA A 11 3.34 21.68 10.38
C ALA A 11 2.31 22.47 9.56
N ALA A 12 2.62 22.75 8.31
CA ALA A 12 1.65 23.34 7.40
C ALA A 12 0.46 22.40 7.21
N PRO A 13 -0.80 22.87 7.38
CA PRO A 13 -1.97 22.02 7.19
C PRO A 13 -2.06 21.56 5.73
N MET A 14 -2.51 20.31 5.52
CA MET A 14 -2.85 19.82 4.19
C MET A 14 -4.20 20.38 3.78
N PRO A 15 -4.32 21.08 2.66
CA PRO A 15 -5.62 21.44 2.11
C PRO A 15 -6.40 20.16 1.74
N VAL A 16 -7.65 20.06 2.17
CA VAL A 16 -8.51 18.90 1.91
C VAL A 16 -9.90 19.34 1.44
N GLN A 17 -10.58 18.48 0.67
CA GLN A 17 -12.00 18.67 0.37
C GLN A 17 -12.81 18.65 1.68
N SER A 18 -13.86 19.51 1.77
CA SER A 18 -14.73 19.47 2.95
C SER A 18 -15.45 18.13 3.10
N PRO A 19 -15.71 17.65 4.33
CA PRO A 19 -16.34 16.35 4.57
C PRO A 19 -17.65 16.14 3.82
N ALA A 20 -18.52 17.17 3.77
CA ALA A 20 -19.80 17.12 3.08
C ALA A 20 -19.69 16.97 1.56
N VAL A 21 -18.56 17.37 0.98
CA VAL A 21 -18.29 17.23 -0.46
C VAL A 21 -17.59 15.90 -0.74
N ARG A 22 -16.51 15.62 -0.03
CA ARG A 22 -15.66 14.46 -0.30
C ARG A 22 -16.34 13.11 -0.05
N CYS A 23 -17.35 13.06 0.86
CA CYS A 23 -18.11 11.83 1.11
C CYS A 23 -19.03 11.41 -0.04
N ARG A 24 -19.15 12.24 -1.10
CA ARG A 24 -20.06 12.03 -2.25
C ARG A 24 -19.33 11.84 -3.58
N ASN A 25 -18.03 11.84 -3.60
CA ASN A 25 -17.23 11.68 -4.82
C ASN A 25 -15.99 10.80 -4.56
N PHE A 26 -15.32 10.36 -5.61
CA PHE A 26 -14.09 9.59 -5.55
C PHE A 26 -12.84 10.42 -5.91
N ASP A 27 -12.98 11.74 -6.00
CA ASP A 27 -11.84 12.63 -6.26
C ASP A 27 -10.88 12.66 -5.07
N GLU A 28 -9.63 12.98 -5.33
CA GLU A 28 -8.59 13.00 -4.30
C GLU A 28 -8.95 13.94 -3.15
N VAL A 29 -8.96 13.44 -1.92
CA VAL A 29 -9.36 14.17 -0.71
C VAL A 29 -8.34 15.24 -0.35
N ALA A 30 -7.07 14.88 -0.29
CA ALA A 30 -5.98 15.81 -0.01
C ALA A 30 -5.60 16.55 -1.31
N LEU A 31 -5.52 17.88 -1.27
CA LEU A 31 -5.34 18.72 -2.47
C LEU A 31 -3.87 19.04 -2.77
N GLY A 32 -2.95 18.71 -1.88
CA GLY A 32 -1.53 19.01 -2.05
C GLY A 32 -1.14 20.41 -1.55
N TYR A 33 0.17 20.65 -1.48
CA TYR A 33 0.73 21.97 -1.20
C TYR A 33 0.93 22.77 -2.49
N ASP A 34 0.79 24.08 -2.41
CA ASP A 34 1.37 25.00 -3.38
C ASP A 34 2.88 25.21 -3.10
N GLU A 35 3.59 25.84 -4.05
CA GLU A 35 5.03 26.09 -3.96
C GLU A 35 5.42 26.87 -2.67
N ARG A 36 4.65 27.91 -2.35
CA ARG A 36 4.90 28.72 -1.16
C ARG A 36 4.78 27.92 0.12
N THR A 37 3.70 27.18 0.28
CA THR A 37 3.46 26.32 1.46
C THR A 37 4.53 25.25 1.58
N ALA A 38 4.92 24.62 0.46
CA ALA A 38 5.97 23.61 0.42
C ALA A 38 7.32 24.19 0.85
N MET A 39 7.71 25.37 0.36
CA MET A 39 8.94 26.04 0.76
C MET A 39 8.94 26.43 2.24
N GLU A 40 7.81 26.96 2.75
CA GLU A 40 7.67 27.34 4.16
C GLU A 40 7.75 26.11 5.09
N GLU A 41 7.12 25.01 4.72
CA GLU A 41 7.20 23.73 5.44
C GLU A 41 8.61 23.12 5.37
N ALA A 42 9.25 23.16 4.21
CA ALA A 42 10.62 22.66 4.04
C ALA A 42 11.63 23.41 4.92
N ARG A 43 11.45 24.72 5.13
CA ARG A 43 12.28 25.55 6.04
C ARG A 43 12.15 25.15 7.51
N ARG A 44 11.19 24.32 7.89
CA ARG A 44 11.12 23.75 9.25
C ARG A 44 12.17 22.63 9.47
N CYS A 45 12.77 22.09 8.43
CA CYS A 45 13.80 21.06 8.55
C CYS A 45 15.07 21.63 9.20
N LEU A 46 15.57 20.93 10.23
CA LEU A 46 16.77 21.34 10.98
C LEU A 46 18.07 20.81 10.36
N ASP A 47 18.01 20.07 9.29
CA ASP A 47 19.17 19.37 8.68
C ASP A 47 20.02 18.65 9.74
N CYS A 48 19.40 17.74 10.46
CA CYS A 48 19.96 17.10 11.65
C CYS A 48 21.19 16.26 11.33
N PRO A 49 22.31 16.39 12.07
CA PRO A 49 23.42 15.44 11.98
C PRO A 49 22.93 13.99 12.13
N GLY A 50 23.34 13.09 11.22
CA GLY A 50 22.94 11.69 11.22
C GLY A 50 21.55 11.41 10.62
N ALA A 51 20.80 12.44 10.23
CA ALA A 51 19.53 12.34 9.49
C ALA A 51 18.61 11.19 9.98
N PRO A 52 18.08 11.22 11.22
CA PRO A 52 17.30 10.09 11.74
C PRO A 52 16.08 9.76 10.89
N CYS A 53 15.47 10.75 10.23
CA CYS A 53 14.38 10.53 9.27
C CYS A 53 14.76 9.60 8.11
N ARG A 54 16.03 9.62 7.65
CA ARG A 54 16.53 8.69 6.62
C ARG A 54 16.55 7.24 7.12
N THR A 55 16.91 7.00 8.38
CA THR A 55 16.89 5.66 8.96
C THR A 55 15.46 5.17 9.24
N GLY A 56 14.52 6.09 9.47
CA GLY A 56 13.09 5.79 9.60
C GLY A 56 12.40 5.49 8.26
N CYS A 57 13.04 5.78 7.13
CA CYS A 57 12.52 5.47 5.80
C CYS A 57 12.98 4.07 5.34
N PRO A 58 12.07 3.12 5.02
CA PRO A 58 12.43 1.77 4.58
C PRO A 58 13.32 1.72 3.33
N VAL A 59 13.20 2.69 2.43
CA VAL A 59 14.05 2.81 1.23
C VAL A 59 15.18 3.82 1.39
N ARG A 60 15.33 4.43 2.57
CA ARG A 60 16.41 5.34 2.94
C ARG A 60 16.55 6.58 2.06
N VAL A 61 15.44 7.18 1.66
CA VAL A 61 15.42 8.45 0.93
C VAL A 61 16.31 9.49 1.64
N ARG A 62 17.09 10.25 0.86
CA ARG A 62 17.93 11.37 1.34
C ARG A 62 17.06 12.57 1.70
N ILE A 63 16.29 12.42 2.80
CA ILE A 63 15.22 13.34 3.22
C ILE A 63 15.72 14.75 3.47
N PRO A 64 16.79 15.01 4.26
CA PRO A 64 17.26 16.37 4.48
C PRO A 64 17.69 17.06 3.19
N GLU A 65 18.34 16.32 2.28
CA GLU A 65 18.87 16.85 1.03
C GLU A 65 17.75 17.31 0.07
N PHE A 66 16.72 16.48 -0.16
CA PHE A 66 15.62 16.89 -1.02
C PHE A 66 14.81 18.03 -0.41
N ILE A 67 14.59 18.01 0.93
CA ILE A 67 13.89 19.10 1.64
C ILE A 67 14.67 20.40 1.56
N ALA A 68 15.99 20.36 1.65
CA ALA A 68 16.82 21.57 1.49
C ALA A 68 16.60 22.19 0.10
N LYS A 69 16.53 21.37 -0.95
CA LYS A 69 16.23 21.84 -2.31
C LYS A 69 14.83 22.43 -2.46
N VAL A 70 13.83 21.82 -1.80
CA VAL A 70 12.49 22.43 -1.74
C VAL A 70 12.53 23.80 -1.05
N ALA A 71 13.25 23.95 0.06
CA ALA A 71 13.37 25.22 0.77
C ALA A 71 14.06 26.32 -0.06
N GLU A 72 14.93 25.95 -0.99
CA GLU A 72 15.62 26.82 -1.96
C GLU A 72 14.74 27.17 -3.17
N GLY A 73 13.64 26.43 -3.42
CA GLY A 73 12.82 26.55 -4.62
C GLY A 73 13.39 25.82 -5.85
N ASP A 74 14.42 24.97 -5.65
CA ASP A 74 15.04 24.13 -6.69
C ASP A 74 14.35 22.75 -6.71
N PHE A 75 13.15 22.71 -7.28
CA PHE A 75 12.31 21.51 -7.26
C PHE A 75 12.81 20.41 -8.20
N ASP A 76 13.52 20.77 -9.28
CA ASP A 76 14.19 19.80 -10.16
C ASP A 76 15.27 19.03 -9.41
N ALA A 77 16.16 19.73 -8.70
CA ALA A 77 17.17 19.07 -7.89
C ALA A 77 16.55 18.25 -6.73
N ALA A 78 15.44 18.71 -6.15
CA ALA A 78 14.71 17.93 -5.15
C ALA A 78 14.19 16.61 -5.74
N TRP A 79 13.63 16.62 -6.95
CA TRP A 79 13.21 15.44 -7.67
C TRP A 79 14.37 14.48 -8.01
N GLU A 80 15.48 15.00 -8.52
CA GLU A 80 16.67 14.18 -8.82
C GLU A 80 17.16 13.43 -7.57
N ILE A 81 17.16 14.09 -6.40
CA ILE A 81 17.54 13.44 -5.15
C ILE A 81 16.52 12.37 -4.74
N LEU A 82 15.24 12.69 -4.82
CA LEU A 82 14.15 11.81 -4.36
C LEU A 82 14.03 10.55 -5.20
N SER A 83 14.09 10.69 -6.53
CA SER A 83 13.87 9.61 -7.50
C SER A 83 14.98 8.55 -7.51
N VAL A 84 16.14 8.79 -6.90
CA VAL A 84 17.23 7.80 -6.79
C VAL A 84 16.85 6.63 -5.88
N GLU A 85 16.30 6.92 -4.71
CA GLU A 85 15.92 5.89 -3.73
C GLU A 85 14.44 5.49 -3.79
N ASN A 86 13.58 6.31 -4.36
CA ASN A 86 12.15 6.05 -4.45
C ASN A 86 11.69 6.00 -5.92
N THR A 87 11.27 4.83 -6.37
CA THR A 87 10.76 4.60 -7.74
C THR A 87 9.31 5.04 -7.94
N LEU A 88 8.54 5.24 -6.87
CA LEU A 88 7.12 5.62 -6.90
C LEU A 88 6.83 6.76 -5.90
N PRO A 89 7.48 7.93 -6.05
CA PRO A 89 7.40 8.98 -5.04
C PRO A 89 6.02 9.63 -4.95
N ALA A 90 5.27 9.75 -6.05
CA ALA A 90 3.91 10.28 -6.03
C ALA A 90 2.94 9.35 -5.26
N VAL A 91 3.16 8.04 -5.32
CA VAL A 91 2.44 7.04 -4.53
C VAL A 91 2.85 7.15 -3.05
N CYS A 92 4.15 7.11 -2.76
CA CYS A 92 4.66 7.12 -1.38
C CYS A 92 4.26 8.37 -0.61
N GLY A 93 4.32 9.54 -1.23
CA GLY A 93 3.90 10.80 -0.63
C GLY A 93 2.42 10.82 -0.21
N ARG A 94 1.59 9.96 -0.82
CA ARG A 94 0.14 9.83 -0.53
C ARG A 94 -0.19 8.74 0.49
N VAL A 95 0.46 7.57 0.38
CA VAL A 95 -0.01 6.36 1.08
C VAL A 95 0.90 5.85 2.19
N CYS A 96 2.15 6.31 2.29
CA CYS A 96 3.04 5.93 3.38
C CYS A 96 2.47 6.34 4.74
N PRO A 97 2.51 5.49 5.77
CA PRO A 97 2.22 5.87 7.14
C PRO A 97 3.42 6.60 7.75
N GLN A 98 3.69 7.82 7.28
CA GLN A 98 4.88 8.58 7.64
C GLN A 98 4.98 8.83 9.14
N GLU A 99 3.85 8.97 9.83
CA GLU A 99 3.71 9.12 11.28
C GLU A 99 4.36 7.97 12.06
N ASN A 100 4.45 6.79 11.47
CA ASN A 100 5.08 5.59 12.06
C ASN A 100 6.48 5.28 11.47
N GLN A 101 6.99 6.12 10.58
CA GLN A 101 8.24 5.91 9.84
C GLN A 101 9.16 7.14 9.96
N CYS A 102 9.39 7.85 8.84
CA CYS A 102 10.32 8.99 8.78
C CYS A 102 9.92 10.14 9.72
N GLN A 103 8.63 10.41 9.87
CA GLN A 103 8.13 11.47 10.76
C GLN A 103 8.20 11.07 12.24
N ALA A 104 8.02 9.79 12.58
CA ALA A 104 8.11 9.30 13.96
C ALA A 104 9.47 9.62 14.61
N VAL A 105 10.53 9.62 13.81
CA VAL A 105 11.91 9.87 14.28
C VAL A 105 12.41 11.29 13.99
N CYS A 106 11.55 12.16 13.46
CA CYS A 106 11.90 13.55 13.19
C CYS A 106 12.16 14.32 14.48
N VAL A 107 13.31 15.01 14.56
CA VAL A 107 13.71 15.76 15.77
C VAL A 107 12.71 16.88 16.11
N ARG A 108 12.07 17.47 15.11
CA ARG A 108 11.01 18.48 15.32
C ARG A 108 9.84 17.95 16.13
N GLY A 109 9.48 16.67 15.95
CA GLY A 109 8.41 16.02 16.70
C GLY A 109 8.59 15.95 18.21
N LYS A 110 9.81 16.23 18.73
CA LYS A 110 10.08 16.29 20.18
C LYS A 110 9.52 17.54 20.87
N LYS A 111 9.30 18.63 20.13
CA LYS A 111 8.87 19.93 20.67
C LYS A 111 7.73 20.57 19.88
N GLY A 112 7.01 19.78 19.11
CA GLY A 112 5.93 20.22 18.25
C GLY A 112 5.61 19.11 17.25
N GLU A 113 5.12 19.47 16.06
CA GLU A 113 4.89 18.53 14.98
C GLU A 113 6.16 18.30 14.17
N SER A 114 6.35 17.07 13.71
CA SER A 114 7.41 16.71 12.76
C SER A 114 7.27 17.51 11.46
N VAL A 115 8.35 17.60 10.69
CA VAL A 115 8.26 18.11 9.32
C VAL A 115 7.34 17.20 8.53
N ALA A 116 6.44 17.78 7.73
CA ALA A 116 5.48 17.04 6.89
C ALA A 116 6.17 16.40 5.68
N ILE A 117 7.08 15.45 5.94
CA ILE A 117 8.00 14.86 4.97
C ILE A 117 7.25 14.27 3.77
N GLY A 118 6.19 13.47 4.02
CA GLY A 118 5.43 12.86 2.95
C GLY A 118 4.64 13.87 2.11
N ARG A 119 4.18 14.97 2.72
CA ARG A 119 3.50 16.05 1.98
C ARG A 119 4.49 16.79 1.06
N LEU A 120 5.74 16.96 1.49
CA LEU A 120 6.82 17.52 0.66
C LEU A 120 7.25 16.55 -0.44
N GLU A 121 7.36 15.26 -0.15
CA GLU A 121 7.60 14.21 -1.14
C GLU A 121 6.53 14.21 -2.23
N ARG A 122 5.26 14.25 -1.82
CA ARG A 122 4.12 14.40 -2.74
C ARG A 122 4.23 15.66 -3.59
N PHE A 123 4.51 16.81 -2.97
CA PHE A 123 4.65 18.08 -3.67
C PHE A 123 5.70 18.00 -4.78
N VAL A 124 6.90 17.51 -4.47
CA VAL A 124 7.99 17.37 -5.44
C VAL A 124 7.58 16.46 -6.60
N ALA A 125 6.94 15.34 -6.30
CA ALA A 125 6.49 14.39 -7.32
C ALA A 125 5.39 15.01 -8.22
N ASP A 126 4.41 15.69 -7.62
CA ASP A 126 3.31 16.34 -8.36
C ASP A 126 3.82 17.51 -9.21
N TRP A 127 4.75 18.30 -8.66
CA TRP A 127 5.39 19.40 -9.39
C TRP A 127 6.16 18.87 -10.61
N HIS A 128 6.97 17.83 -10.45
CA HIS A 128 7.73 17.21 -11.55
C HIS A 128 6.79 16.67 -12.65
N ARG A 129 5.70 16.00 -12.28
CA ARG A 129 4.70 15.47 -13.22
C ARG A 129 3.99 16.57 -14.02
N ALA A 130 3.82 17.75 -13.42
CA ALA A 130 3.18 18.89 -14.08
C ALA A 130 4.08 19.56 -15.13
N GLN A 131 5.37 19.20 -15.24
CA GLN A 131 6.26 19.73 -16.27
C GLN A 131 5.88 19.18 -17.64
N GLN A 132 6.02 20.01 -18.69
CA GLN A 132 5.68 19.61 -20.07
C GLN A 132 6.58 18.50 -20.61
N GLU A 133 7.85 18.52 -20.21
CA GLU A 133 8.86 17.52 -20.59
C GLU A 133 9.63 17.07 -19.33
N PRO A 134 9.06 16.17 -18.55
CA PRO A 134 9.75 15.68 -17.36
C PRO A 134 11.00 14.92 -17.73
N LYS A 135 12.12 15.27 -17.07
CA LYS A 135 13.42 14.65 -17.30
C LYS A 135 13.35 13.16 -16.99
N ALA A 136 13.67 12.32 -17.98
CA ALA A 136 13.72 10.88 -17.80
C ALA A 136 14.92 10.50 -16.91
N PRO A 137 14.77 9.52 -16.01
CA PRO A 137 15.89 8.99 -15.25
C PRO A 137 16.96 8.41 -16.17
N SER A 138 18.25 8.54 -15.78
CA SER A 138 19.35 7.94 -16.52
C SER A 138 19.40 6.43 -16.32
N CYS A 139 19.67 5.68 -17.37
CA CYS A 139 19.95 4.24 -17.33
C CYS A 139 21.42 3.95 -17.59
N ALA A 140 21.96 2.87 -17.01
CA ALA A 140 23.25 2.35 -17.35
C ALA A 140 23.24 1.70 -18.75
N GLU A 141 24.43 1.40 -19.28
CA GLU A 141 24.57 0.65 -20.53
C GLU A 141 23.89 -0.72 -20.43
N GLU A 142 23.34 -1.17 -21.55
CA GLU A 142 22.61 -2.43 -21.65
C GLU A 142 23.51 -3.64 -21.35
N LYS A 143 23.11 -4.49 -20.41
CA LYS A 143 23.88 -5.67 -19.97
C LYS A 143 23.55 -6.95 -20.75
N GLY A 144 22.60 -6.91 -21.66
CA GLY A 144 22.22 -8.05 -22.51
C GLY A 144 21.57 -9.22 -21.76
N LYS A 145 21.21 -9.07 -20.47
CA LYS A 145 20.55 -10.09 -19.64
C LYS A 145 19.10 -9.71 -19.36
N LYS A 146 18.22 -10.72 -19.35
CA LYS A 146 16.79 -10.56 -19.11
C LYS A 146 16.43 -10.98 -17.69
N VAL A 147 15.57 -10.22 -17.02
CA VAL A 147 15.04 -10.56 -15.70
C VAL A 147 13.51 -10.55 -15.74
N ALA A 148 12.90 -11.63 -15.24
CA ALA A 148 11.46 -11.72 -15.06
C ALA A 148 11.05 -11.23 -13.67
N VAL A 149 10.01 -10.42 -13.61
CA VAL A 149 9.40 -9.95 -12.35
C VAL A 149 7.96 -10.44 -12.32
N VAL A 150 7.57 -11.20 -11.30
CA VAL A 150 6.22 -11.74 -11.13
C VAL A 150 5.42 -10.89 -10.16
N GLY A 151 4.42 -10.19 -10.69
CA GLY A 151 3.57 -9.24 -9.99
C GLY A 151 4.01 -7.79 -10.16
N SER A 152 3.07 -6.92 -10.53
CA SER A 152 3.26 -5.49 -10.73
C SER A 152 2.88 -4.65 -9.50
N GLY A 153 2.78 -5.25 -8.32
CA GLY A 153 2.61 -4.51 -7.07
C GLY A 153 3.86 -3.70 -6.70
N PRO A 154 3.84 -2.98 -5.57
CA PRO A 154 4.95 -2.09 -5.16
C PRO A 154 6.33 -2.75 -5.16
N ALA A 155 6.43 -4.00 -4.71
CA ALA A 155 7.69 -4.75 -4.70
C ALA A 155 8.20 -5.02 -6.12
N GLY A 156 7.31 -5.49 -7.01
CA GLY A 156 7.65 -5.78 -8.40
C GLY A 156 8.04 -4.53 -9.19
N LEU A 157 7.27 -3.45 -9.08
CA LEU A 157 7.58 -2.18 -9.75
C LEU A 157 8.90 -1.57 -9.27
N ALA A 158 9.17 -1.62 -7.95
CA ALA A 158 10.45 -1.15 -7.41
C ALA A 158 11.64 -1.99 -7.86
N CYS A 159 11.48 -3.33 -7.91
CA CYS A 159 12.49 -4.24 -8.41
C CYS A 159 12.76 -4.00 -9.91
N ALA A 160 11.70 -3.89 -10.71
CA ALA A 160 11.79 -3.66 -12.14
C ALA A 160 12.45 -2.33 -12.48
N GLY A 161 12.07 -1.25 -11.82
CA GLY A 161 12.67 0.07 -12.03
C GLY A 161 14.16 0.12 -11.67
N GLU A 162 14.56 -0.51 -10.56
CA GLU A 162 15.97 -0.58 -10.15
C GLU A 162 16.78 -1.41 -11.14
N LEU A 163 16.30 -2.57 -11.56
CA LEU A 163 16.98 -3.43 -12.55
C LEU A 163 17.09 -2.75 -13.93
N ALA A 164 16.05 -2.04 -14.38
CA ALA A 164 16.09 -1.28 -15.62
C ALA A 164 17.16 -0.18 -15.57
N ARG A 165 17.25 0.57 -14.47
CA ARG A 165 18.31 1.57 -14.25
C ARG A 165 19.72 0.96 -14.26
N LEU A 166 19.86 -0.28 -13.81
CA LEU A 166 21.10 -1.03 -13.83
C LEU A 166 21.44 -1.60 -15.22
N GLY A 167 20.60 -1.41 -16.25
CA GLY A 167 20.83 -1.82 -17.64
C GLY A 167 20.36 -3.24 -17.96
N TYR A 168 19.46 -3.83 -17.15
CA TYR A 168 18.83 -5.12 -17.45
C TYR A 168 17.57 -4.94 -18.28
N SER A 169 17.29 -5.88 -19.20
CA SER A 169 16.01 -5.99 -19.88
C SER A 169 14.99 -6.66 -18.94
N VAL A 170 13.95 -5.94 -18.54
CA VAL A 170 12.99 -6.39 -17.51
C VAL A 170 11.62 -6.62 -18.10
N THR A 171 11.03 -7.79 -17.83
CA THR A 171 9.62 -8.09 -18.13
C THR A 171 8.88 -8.34 -16.83
N VAL A 172 7.84 -7.55 -16.57
CA VAL A 172 6.92 -7.72 -15.45
C VAL A 172 5.71 -8.50 -15.93
N PHE A 173 5.40 -9.62 -15.28
CA PHE A 173 4.20 -10.44 -15.54
C PHE A 173 3.16 -10.14 -14.47
N GLU A 174 2.01 -9.66 -14.90
CA GLU A 174 0.88 -9.31 -14.03
C GLU A 174 -0.32 -10.22 -14.31
N ALA A 175 -0.91 -10.78 -13.25
CA ALA A 175 -2.06 -11.67 -13.36
C ALA A 175 -3.35 -10.94 -13.74
N LEU A 176 -3.50 -9.69 -13.35
CA LEU A 176 -4.66 -8.86 -13.64
C LEU A 176 -4.49 -8.08 -14.96
N HIS A 177 -5.60 -7.55 -15.48
CA HIS A 177 -5.64 -6.78 -16.72
C HIS A 177 -5.07 -5.34 -16.56
N THR A 178 -4.84 -4.90 -15.31
CA THR A 178 -4.28 -3.58 -15.00
C THR A 178 -3.09 -3.74 -14.06
N PRO A 179 -1.92 -3.16 -14.38
CA PRO A 179 -0.77 -3.20 -13.50
C PRO A 179 -0.92 -2.30 -12.28
N GLY A 180 -0.14 -2.58 -11.23
CA GLY A 180 -0.11 -1.80 -10.00
C GLY A 180 -0.45 -2.61 -8.74
N GLY A 181 -0.98 -3.82 -8.88
CA GLY A 181 -1.37 -4.67 -7.76
C GLY A 181 -2.31 -3.94 -6.79
N VAL A 182 -2.02 -3.98 -5.49
CA VAL A 182 -2.85 -3.34 -4.45
C VAL A 182 -3.03 -1.83 -4.66
N LEU A 183 -2.12 -1.14 -5.33
CA LEU A 183 -2.24 0.29 -5.67
C LEU A 183 -3.38 0.52 -6.66
N ALA A 184 -3.61 -0.43 -7.56
CA ALA A 184 -4.68 -0.38 -8.55
C ALA A 184 -6.01 -0.85 -7.96
N TYR A 185 -6.07 -2.08 -7.43
CA TYR A 185 -7.33 -2.69 -6.99
C TYR A 185 -7.72 -2.37 -5.55
N GLY A 186 -6.76 -2.10 -4.64
CA GLY A 186 -7.01 -2.01 -3.20
C GLY A 186 -7.19 -0.59 -2.69
N ILE A 187 -6.32 0.35 -3.09
CA ILE A 187 -6.36 1.72 -2.58
C ILE A 187 -7.34 2.56 -3.40
N PRO A 188 -8.36 3.19 -2.79
CA PRO A 188 -9.35 3.98 -3.52
C PRO A 188 -8.78 5.23 -4.20
N ALA A 189 -9.45 5.69 -5.28
CA ALA A 189 -9.03 6.85 -6.05
C ALA A 189 -8.97 8.14 -5.21
N PHE A 190 -9.84 8.28 -4.20
CA PHE A 190 -9.85 9.44 -3.30
C PHE A 190 -8.61 9.53 -2.38
N ARG A 191 -7.81 8.45 -2.28
CA ARG A 191 -6.48 8.44 -1.62
C ARG A 191 -5.33 8.38 -2.62
N LEU A 192 -5.50 7.61 -3.68
CA LEU A 192 -4.52 7.44 -4.75
C LEU A 192 -5.23 7.45 -6.10
N PRO A 193 -5.31 8.59 -6.77
CA PRO A 193 -5.87 8.70 -8.13
C PRO A 193 -5.19 7.73 -9.08
N LYS A 194 -5.99 7.02 -9.89
CA LYS A 194 -5.46 5.97 -10.78
C LYS A 194 -4.61 6.54 -11.92
N SER A 195 -4.85 7.78 -12.32
CA SER A 195 -3.99 8.50 -13.27
C SER A 195 -2.56 8.67 -12.77
N ILE A 196 -2.38 8.96 -11.46
CA ILE A 196 -1.05 9.07 -10.84
C ILE A 196 -0.31 7.74 -10.91
N LEU A 197 -0.98 6.65 -10.56
CA LEU A 197 -0.39 5.31 -10.66
C LEU A 197 -0.02 4.96 -12.10
N ALA A 198 -0.91 5.26 -13.06
CA ALA A 198 -0.65 5.01 -14.48
C ALA A 198 0.56 5.79 -15.00
N GLU A 199 0.74 7.03 -14.58
CA GLU A 199 1.89 7.86 -14.97
C GLU A 199 3.20 7.36 -14.36
N GLU A 200 3.19 6.94 -13.09
CA GLU A 200 4.36 6.32 -12.43
C GLU A 200 4.77 5.03 -13.17
N ILE A 201 3.81 4.19 -13.56
CA ILE A 201 4.06 2.97 -14.33
C ILE A 201 4.58 3.31 -15.73
N ALA A 202 3.97 4.27 -16.43
CA ALA A 202 4.46 4.75 -17.72
C ALA A 202 5.90 5.30 -17.65
N GLY A 203 6.28 5.87 -16.51
CA GLY A 203 7.67 6.24 -16.22
C GLY A 203 8.64 5.05 -16.25
N LEU A 204 8.22 3.90 -15.71
CA LEU A 204 9.01 2.66 -15.76
C LEU A 204 9.07 2.07 -17.17
N GLU A 205 7.98 2.14 -17.94
CA GLU A 205 7.98 1.71 -19.35
C GLU A 205 8.94 2.55 -20.20
N LYS A 206 9.03 3.87 -19.94
CA LYS A 206 10.03 4.74 -20.58
C LYS A 206 11.49 4.36 -20.22
N LEU A 207 11.71 3.69 -19.08
CA LEU A 207 13.01 3.10 -18.72
C LEU A 207 13.29 1.77 -19.44
N GLY A 208 12.39 1.27 -20.29
CA GLY A 208 12.52 0.00 -21.01
C GLY A 208 11.90 -1.21 -20.28
N VAL A 209 11.16 -1.01 -19.20
CA VAL A 209 10.41 -2.10 -18.56
C VAL A 209 9.23 -2.50 -19.45
N THR A 210 9.12 -3.78 -19.79
CA THR A 210 7.93 -4.34 -20.46
C THR A 210 6.97 -4.88 -19.42
N ILE A 211 5.68 -4.56 -19.52
CA ILE A 211 4.63 -5.10 -18.63
C ILE A 211 3.68 -5.95 -19.46
N GLN A 212 3.53 -7.22 -19.04
CA GLN A 212 2.64 -8.19 -19.66
C GLN A 212 1.53 -8.54 -18.66
N THR A 213 0.34 -8.01 -18.91
CA THR A 213 -0.87 -8.28 -18.13
C THR A 213 -1.52 -9.63 -18.51
N ASP A 214 -2.58 -10.02 -17.78
CA ASP A 214 -3.37 -11.23 -18.02
C ASP A 214 -2.53 -12.52 -18.05
N THR A 215 -1.40 -12.51 -17.33
CA THR A 215 -0.44 -13.61 -17.32
C THR A 215 -0.21 -14.14 -15.90
N VAL A 216 -0.81 -15.27 -15.59
CA VAL A 216 -0.75 -15.91 -14.27
C VAL A 216 0.44 -16.87 -14.21
N ILE A 217 1.57 -16.40 -13.66
CA ILE A 217 2.74 -17.27 -13.45
C ILE A 217 2.39 -18.38 -12.44
N GLY A 218 2.79 -19.61 -12.77
CA GLY A 218 2.37 -20.84 -12.09
C GLY A 218 1.10 -21.47 -12.66
N ARG A 219 0.45 -20.82 -13.66
CA ARG A 219 -0.68 -21.39 -14.41
C ARG A 219 -0.48 -21.25 -15.91
N THR A 220 -0.35 -20.01 -16.39
CA THR A 220 -0.12 -19.74 -17.83
C THR A 220 1.31 -20.12 -18.21
N ILE A 221 2.28 -19.71 -17.40
CA ILE A 221 3.71 -19.99 -17.57
C ILE A 221 4.25 -20.47 -16.22
N PRO A 222 4.83 -21.68 -16.12
CA PRO A 222 5.56 -22.11 -14.92
C PRO A 222 6.81 -21.27 -14.66
N VAL A 223 7.23 -21.15 -13.39
CA VAL A 223 8.45 -20.38 -13.03
C VAL A 223 9.70 -20.98 -13.70
N GLU A 224 9.78 -22.31 -13.81
CA GLU A 224 10.89 -23.01 -14.44
C GLU A 224 11.00 -22.74 -15.95
N GLU A 225 9.87 -22.46 -16.61
CA GLU A 225 9.87 -22.10 -18.03
C GLU A 225 10.44 -20.71 -18.27
N LEU A 226 10.22 -19.76 -17.38
CA LEU A 226 10.84 -18.43 -17.49
C LEU A 226 12.39 -18.52 -17.60
N LEU A 227 12.99 -19.36 -16.75
CA LEU A 227 14.45 -19.58 -16.78
C LEU A 227 14.91 -20.28 -18.08
N LYS A 228 14.10 -21.21 -18.63
CA LYS A 228 14.37 -21.90 -19.92
C LYS A 228 14.21 -20.95 -21.10
N ASP A 229 13.28 -19.99 -21.01
CA ASP A 229 13.00 -19.00 -22.06
C ASP A 229 14.01 -17.84 -22.09
N GLY A 230 15.11 -17.99 -21.35
CA GLY A 230 16.27 -17.08 -21.39
C GLY A 230 16.20 -15.93 -20.40
N PHE A 231 15.31 -15.95 -19.41
CA PHE A 231 15.43 -15.06 -18.25
C PHE A 231 16.57 -15.58 -17.35
N SER A 232 17.51 -14.71 -17.06
CA SER A 232 18.70 -15.04 -16.23
C SER A 232 18.41 -15.05 -14.74
N ALA A 233 17.31 -14.41 -14.31
CA ALA A 233 16.78 -14.44 -12.93
C ALA A 233 15.29 -14.16 -12.93
N VAL A 234 14.62 -14.57 -11.82
CA VAL A 234 13.19 -14.34 -11.58
C VAL A 234 13.00 -13.72 -10.20
N PHE A 235 12.22 -12.64 -10.11
CA PHE A 235 11.75 -12.07 -8.85
C PHE A 235 10.28 -12.39 -8.62
N LEU A 236 9.93 -12.96 -7.46
CA LEU A 236 8.57 -13.30 -7.07
C LEU A 236 8.02 -12.23 -6.10
N GLY A 237 7.23 -11.31 -6.61
CA GLY A 237 6.58 -10.21 -5.89
C GLY A 237 5.05 -10.29 -5.93
N SER A 238 4.48 -11.50 -5.84
CA SER A 238 3.04 -11.78 -6.01
C SER A 238 2.12 -11.22 -4.92
N GLY A 239 2.68 -10.63 -3.88
CA GLY A 239 1.93 -9.98 -2.80
C GLY A 239 1.15 -10.94 -1.90
N ALA A 240 0.17 -10.40 -1.16
CA ALA A 240 -0.72 -11.12 -0.25
C ALA A 240 -2.17 -10.67 -0.52
N GLY A 241 -2.84 -11.29 -1.47
CA GLY A 241 -4.18 -10.92 -1.93
C GLY A 241 -5.31 -11.86 -1.50
N LEU A 242 -5.01 -12.98 -0.82
CA LEU A 242 -6.03 -13.93 -0.38
C LEU A 242 -6.65 -13.45 0.94
N PRO A 243 -7.96 -13.11 0.97
CA PRO A 243 -8.59 -12.55 2.16
C PRO A 243 -8.71 -13.58 3.29
N ASN A 244 -8.62 -13.08 4.53
CA ASN A 244 -8.91 -13.88 5.72
C ASN A 244 -10.38 -13.69 6.11
N PHE A 245 -10.95 -14.77 6.65
CA PHE A 245 -12.26 -14.80 7.29
C PHE A 245 -12.11 -15.22 8.75
N MET A 246 -13.12 -14.95 9.59
CA MET A 246 -13.10 -15.25 11.02
C MET A 246 -13.38 -16.72 11.31
N GLY A 247 -14.04 -17.43 10.39
CA GLY A 247 -14.55 -18.79 10.58
C GLY A 247 -15.82 -18.83 11.45
N ILE A 248 -16.62 -17.78 11.42
CA ILE A 248 -17.89 -17.67 12.16
C ILE A 248 -19.09 -18.08 11.29
N PRO A 249 -20.20 -18.53 11.89
CA PRO A 249 -21.43 -18.82 11.14
C PRO A 249 -21.90 -17.62 10.32
N GLY A 250 -22.42 -17.89 9.13
CA GLY A 250 -23.02 -16.89 8.25
C GLY A 250 -22.06 -16.19 7.29
N GLU A 251 -20.75 -16.48 7.31
CA GLU A 251 -19.77 -15.86 6.38
C GLU A 251 -20.00 -16.20 4.90
N THR A 252 -20.86 -17.14 4.58
CA THR A 252 -21.21 -17.53 3.21
C THR A 252 -22.55 -16.95 2.73
N LEU A 253 -23.20 -16.12 3.52
CA LEU A 253 -24.46 -15.46 3.16
C LEU A 253 -24.24 -14.41 2.04
N CYS A 254 -25.29 -14.21 1.23
CA CYS A 254 -25.34 -13.13 0.25
C CYS A 254 -25.30 -11.77 0.97
N GLY A 255 -24.36 -10.92 0.60
CA GLY A 255 -24.09 -9.65 1.28
C GLY A 255 -22.87 -9.68 2.19
N VAL A 256 -22.19 -10.83 2.31
CA VAL A 256 -20.87 -10.91 2.94
C VAL A 256 -19.78 -10.81 1.87
N PHE A 257 -18.88 -9.84 2.04
CA PHE A 257 -17.77 -9.57 1.14
C PHE A 257 -16.44 -9.59 1.89
N SER A 258 -15.38 -10.00 1.23
CA SER A 258 -14.05 -9.58 1.67
C SER A 258 -13.80 -8.13 1.24
N ALA A 259 -12.99 -7.39 2.00
CA ALA A 259 -12.59 -6.04 1.61
C ALA A 259 -11.86 -6.02 0.26
N ASN A 260 -11.05 -7.06 -0.04
CA ASN A 260 -10.40 -7.17 -1.33
C ASN A 260 -11.38 -7.28 -2.49
N GLU A 261 -12.43 -8.10 -2.35
CA GLU A 261 -13.48 -8.21 -3.36
C GLU A 261 -14.22 -6.88 -3.54
N TRP A 262 -14.66 -6.28 -2.43
CA TRP A 262 -15.37 -5.01 -2.42
C TRP A 262 -14.57 -3.89 -3.11
N LEU A 263 -13.32 -3.73 -2.71
CA LEU A 263 -12.43 -2.70 -3.25
C LEU A 263 -12.04 -2.98 -4.71
N THR A 264 -11.84 -4.24 -5.09
CA THR A 264 -11.55 -4.62 -6.49
C THR A 264 -12.73 -4.26 -7.41
N ARG A 265 -13.97 -4.53 -6.99
CA ARG A 265 -15.16 -4.15 -7.77
C ARG A 265 -15.23 -2.63 -7.99
N ILE A 266 -14.91 -1.85 -6.97
CA ILE A 266 -14.98 -0.38 -7.04
C ILE A 266 -13.78 0.19 -7.81
N ASN A 267 -12.57 -0.17 -7.43
CA ASN A 267 -11.35 0.50 -7.92
C ASN A 267 -10.87 -0.02 -9.28
N LEU A 268 -11.01 -1.32 -9.54
CA LEU A 268 -10.49 -1.96 -10.75
C LEU A 268 -11.58 -2.21 -11.79
N MET A 269 -12.79 -2.54 -11.31
CA MET A 269 -13.92 -2.89 -12.18
C MET A 269 -14.96 -1.76 -12.26
N HIS A 270 -14.67 -0.61 -11.70
CA HIS A 270 -15.45 0.64 -11.79
C HIS A 270 -16.93 0.51 -11.38
N ALA A 271 -17.26 -0.43 -10.46
CA ALA A 271 -18.63 -0.77 -10.11
C ALA A 271 -19.46 0.38 -9.52
N ALA A 272 -18.82 1.42 -9.01
CA ALA A 272 -19.48 2.62 -8.50
C ALA A 272 -19.78 3.68 -9.57
N GLU A 273 -19.30 3.50 -10.80
CA GLU A 273 -19.53 4.44 -11.90
C GLU A 273 -20.90 4.22 -12.57
N PRO A 274 -21.58 5.28 -13.00
CA PRO A 274 -22.84 5.14 -13.72
C PRO A 274 -22.69 4.30 -15.01
N GLY A 275 -23.52 3.28 -15.13
CA GLY A 275 -23.49 2.39 -16.31
C GLY A 275 -22.42 1.32 -16.30
N ALA A 276 -21.72 1.11 -15.16
CA ALA A 276 -20.76 0.04 -15.02
C ALA A 276 -21.39 -1.33 -15.28
N ALA A 277 -20.64 -2.21 -15.98
CA ALA A 277 -21.07 -3.60 -16.23
C ALA A 277 -20.93 -4.49 -14.98
N THR A 278 -20.09 -4.11 -14.03
CA THR A 278 -19.87 -4.86 -12.78
C THR A 278 -20.99 -4.56 -11.79
N PRO A 279 -21.72 -5.59 -11.31
CA PRO A 279 -22.77 -5.38 -10.33
C PRO A 279 -22.21 -4.97 -8.97
N LEU A 280 -22.84 -3.99 -8.34
CA LEU A 280 -22.58 -3.60 -6.96
C LEU A 280 -23.88 -3.80 -6.15
N MET A 281 -23.77 -4.48 -5.01
CA MET A 281 -24.88 -4.60 -4.08
C MET A 281 -25.11 -3.23 -3.41
N LEU A 282 -26.28 -2.65 -3.60
CA LEU A 282 -26.68 -1.42 -2.93
C LEU A 282 -27.27 -1.77 -1.56
N ALA A 283 -26.43 -1.75 -0.55
CA ALA A 283 -26.83 -1.94 0.85
C ALA A 283 -27.17 -0.58 1.50
N LYS A 284 -28.13 -0.54 2.41
CA LYS A 284 -28.46 0.66 3.20
C LYS A 284 -27.54 0.78 4.42
N HIS A 285 -27.31 -0.36 5.09
CA HIS A 285 -26.52 -0.43 6.31
C HIS A 285 -25.38 -1.44 6.10
N VAL A 286 -24.15 -0.96 6.13
CA VAL A 286 -22.94 -1.78 5.94
C VAL A 286 -22.14 -1.84 7.23
N VAL A 287 -21.81 -3.04 7.67
CA VAL A 287 -20.84 -3.24 8.76
C VAL A 287 -19.50 -3.65 8.19
N VAL A 288 -18.45 -2.91 8.52
CA VAL A 288 -17.07 -3.23 8.14
C VAL A 288 -16.33 -3.78 9.35
N VAL A 289 -15.80 -4.99 9.24
CA VAL A 289 -15.08 -5.67 10.32
C VAL A 289 -13.59 -5.47 10.18
N GLY A 290 -12.99 -4.68 11.07
CA GLY A 290 -11.56 -4.41 11.07
C GLY A 290 -11.22 -2.97 11.46
N GLY A 291 -9.93 -2.69 11.71
CA GLY A 291 -9.46 -1.36 12.16
C GLY A 291 -8.23 -0.85 11.41
N GLY A 292 -7.83 -1.50 10.31
CA GLY A 292 -6.68 -1.09 9.48
C GLY A 292 -7.05 -0.17 8.33
N ASN A 293 -6.05 0.29 7.56
CA ASN A 293 -6.28 1.15 6.40
C ASN A 293 -7.28 0.56 5.39
N VAL A 294 -7.25 -0.76 5.19
CA VAL A 294 -8.18 -1.46 4.29
C VAL A 294 -9.63 -1.36 4.79
N ALA A 295 -9.83 -1.36 6.12
CA ALA A 295 -11.16 -1.17 6.70
C ALA A 295 -11.67 0.26 6.49
N MET A 296 -10.79 1.27 6.66
CA MET A 296 -11.10 2.68 6.35
C MET A 296 -11.44 2.85 4.88
N ASP A 297 -10.65 2.25 3.98
CA ASP A 297 -10.87 2.30 2.53
C ASP A 297 -12.21 1.67 2.13
N ALA A 298 -12.51 0.47 2.65
CA ALA A 298 -13.76 -0.23 2.36
C ALA A 298 -14.98 0.52 2.90
N ALA A 299 -14.90 1.04 4.12
CA ALA A 299 -15.96 1.81 4.77
C ALA A 299 -16.26 3.12 4.02
N ARG A 300 -15.22 3.87 3.68
CA ARG A 300 -15.35 5.14 2.95
C ARG A 300 -15.84 4.93 1.52
N CYS A 301 -15.50 3.80 0.88
CA CYS A 301 -16.08 3.40 -0.40
C CYS A 301 -17.57 3.07 -0.26
N ALA A 302 -17.97 2.30 0.76
CA ALA A 302 -19.37 1.95 0.99
C ALA A 302 -20.24 3.20 1.26
N LEU A 303 -19.72 4.15 2.03
CA LEU A 303 -20.38 5.45 2.27
C LEU A 303 -20.62 6.20 0.95
N ARG A 304 -19.61 6.27 0.07
CA ARG A 304 -19.71 6.92 -1.25
C ARG A 304 -20.69 6.21 -2.19
N CYS A 305 -20.94 4.93 -1.96
CA CYS A 305 -21.99 4.17 -2.65
C CYS A 305 -23.39 4.36 -2.03
N GLY A 306 -23.53 5.22 -1.02
CA GLY A 306 -24.82 5.62 -0.42
C GLY A 306 -25.24 4.86 0.81
N ALA A 307 -24.37 4.02 1.40
CA ALA A 307 -24.68 3.27 2.62
C ALA A 307 -24.44 4.11 3.89
N GLU A 308 -25.18 3.82 4.95
CA GLU A 308 -24.78 4.12 6.32
C GLU A 308 -23.78 3.06 6.77
N VAL A 309 -22.63 3.49 7.32
CA VAL A 309 -21.53 2.58 7.59
C VAL A 309 -21.14 2.56 9.05
N THR A 310 -20.99 1.36 9.59
CA THR A 310 -20.45 1.12 10.93
C THR A 310 -19.19 0.26 10.84
N ILE A 311 -18.07 0.76 11.36
CA ILE A 311 -16.86 -0.03 11.57
C ILE A 311 -16.94 -0.71 12.93
N VAL A 312 -16.76 -2.03 12.96
CA VAL A 312 -16.61 -2.80 14.21
C VAL A 312 -15.17 -3.23 14.39
N TYR A 313 -14.61 -2.97 15.57
CA TYR A 313 -13.24 -3.31 15.89
C TYR A 313 -13.11 -3.85 17.33
N ARG A 314 -12.40 -4.97 17.48
CA ARG A 314 -12.32 -5.70 18.75
C ARG A 314 -11.47 -5.04 19.83
N ARG A 315 -10.70 -3.99 19.51
CA ARG A 315 -9.88 -3.22 20.46
C ARG A 315 -10.35 -1.78 20.56
N GLY A 316 -9.63 -0.97 21.33
CA GLY A 316 -9.88 0.46 21.52
C GLY A 316 -9.32 1.33 20.39
N ARG A 317 -9.51 2.64 20.53
CA ARG A 317 -9.06 3.66 19.57
C ARG A 317 -7.54 3.69 19.42
N GLU A 318 -6.84 3.59 20.54
CA GLU A 318 -5.37 3.64 20.58
C GLU A 318 -4.71 2.44 19.89
N GLU A 319 -5.44 1.32 19.77
CA GLU A 319 -4.99 0.12 19.11
C GLU A 319 -5.37 0.03 17.61
N LEU A 320 -6.01 1.07 17.04
CA LEU A 320 -6.30 1.12 15.60
C LEU A 320 -4.99 1.16 14.79
N PRO A 321 -4.76 0.19 13.89
CA PRO A 321 -3.54 0.19 13.08
C PRO A 321 -3.64 1.06 11.82
N ALA A 322 -4.81 1.67 11.55
CA ALA A 322 -4.99 2.61 10.45
C ALA A 322 -4.22 3.91 10.72
N ARG A 323 -3.88 4.64 9.67
CA ARG A 323 -3.35 6.00 9.77
C ARG A 323 -4.34 6.90 10.48
N ALA A 324 -3.84 7.75 11.39
CA ALA A 324 -4.66 8.67 12.16
C ALA A 324 -5.53 9.56 11.25
N GLU A 325 -4.93 10.11 10.19
CA GLU A 325 -5.61 10.95 9.20
C GLU A 325 -6.78 10.21 8.50
N GLU A 326 -6.63 8.92 8.22
CA GLU A 326 -7.71 8.13 7.60
C GLU A 326 -8.84 7.81 8.56
N VAL A 327 -8.55 7.63 9.85
CA VAL A 327 -9.57 7.48 10.91
C VAL A 327 -10.33 8.78 11.09
N GLU A 328 -9.64 9.92 11.18
CA GLU A 328 -10.25 11.25 11.29
C GLU A 328 -11.15 11.54 10.08
N HIS A 329 -10.66 11.29 8.88
CA HIS A 329 -11.46 11.46 7.66
C HIS A 329 -12.72 10.60 7.65
N ALA A 330 -12.63 9.35 8.11
CA ALA A 330 -13.79 8.45 8.19
C ALA A 330 -14.86 8.98 9.19
N GLU A 331 -14.42 9.48 10.35
CA GLU A 331 -15.32 10.07 11.35
C GLU A 331 -15.98 11.36 10.84
N GLU A 332 -15.20 12.26 10.25
CA GLU A 332 -15.69 13.50 9.65
C GLU A 332 -16.70 13.26 8.51
N GLU A 333 -16.53 12.18 7.75
CA GLU A 333 -17.45 11.74 6.71
C GLU A 333 -18.73 11.10 7.26
N GLY A 334 -18.83 10.84 8.57
CA GLY A 334 -20.02 10.34 9.24
C GLY A 334 -20.05 8.82 9.47
N ILE A 335 -18.91 8.13 9.31
CA ILE A 335 -18.81 6.70 9.63
C ILE A 335 -18.82 6.49 11.14
N THR A 336 -19.67 5.58 11.60
CA THR A 336 -19.78 5.22 13.02
C THR A 336 -18.73 4.18 13.40
N PHE A 337 -18.05 4.37 14.55
CA PHE A 337 -17.11 3.40 15.09
C PHE A 337 -17.71 2.69 16.32
N ARG A 338 -17.81 1.38 16.24
CA ARG A 338 -18.13 0.47 17.35
C ARG A 338 -16.86 -0.26 17.77
N LEU A 339 -16.09 0.38 18.63
CA LEU A 339 -14.88 -0.19 19.22
C LEU A 339 -15.24 -1.22 20.29
N LEU A 340 -14.27 -2.02 20.74
CA LEU A 340 -14.46 -3.09 21.72
C LEU A 340 -15.60 -4.04 21.32
N THR A 341 -15.68 -4.36 20.03
CA THR A 341 -16.77 -5.13 19.43
C THR A 341 -16.18 -6.21 18.53
N ASN A 342 -16.50 -7.48 18.80
CA ASN A 342 -16.03 -8.61 18.02
C ASN A 342 -17.20 -9.44 17.48
N PRO A 343 -17.32 -9.59 16.15
CA PRO A 343 -18.33 -10.44 15.55
C PRO A 343 -18.19 -11.90 15.96
N VAL A 344 -19.34 -12.57 16.16
CA VAL A 344 -19.41 -14.01 16.48
C VAL A 344 -20.33 -14.79 15.55
N GLU A 345 -21.25 -14.10 14.85
CA GLU A 345 -22.15 -14.71 13.87
C GLU A 345 -22.73 -13.65 12.96
N ILE A 346 -22.91 -13.97 11.68
CA ILE A 346 -23.66 -13.16 10.71
C ILE A 346 -25.04 -13.81 10.54
N LEU A 347 -26.09 -13.00 10.71
CA LEU A 347 -27.47 -13.44 10.64
C LEU A 347 -28.03 -13.26 9.24
N GLY A 348 -28.83 -14.21 8.78
CA GLY A 348 -29.45 -14.17 7.47
C GLY A 348 -30.96 -14.45 7.53
N ASP A 349 -31.66 -14.06 6.47
CA ASP A 349 -33.06 -14.43 6.23
C ASP A 349 -33.21 -15.83 5.62
N GLU A 350 -34.44 -16.25 5.36
CA GLU A 350 -34.77 -17.53 4.72
C GLU A 350 -34.24 -17.67 3.28
N ASN A 351 -33.92 -16.57 2.61
CA ASN A 351 -33.34 -16.52 1.27
C ASN A 351 -31.80 -16.50 1.27
N GLY A 352 -31.19 -16.49 2.46
CA GLY A 352 -29.75 -16.46 2.64
C GLY A 352 -29.11 -15.10 2.47
N PHE A 353 -29.84 -13.98 2.60
CA PHE A 353 -29.31 -12.64 2.61
C PHE A 353 -29.02 -12.16 4.03
N VAL A 354 -27.97 -11.37 4.20
CA VAL A 354 -27.59 -10.76 5.47
C VAL A 354 -28.71 -9.87 6.00
N THR A 355 -29.03 -10.01 7.28
CA THR A 355 -29.98 -9.17 8.02
C THR A 355 -29.38 -8.52 9.25
N GLY A 356 -28.22 -8.97 9.70
CA GLY A 356 -27.53 -8.43 10.87
C GLY A 356 -26.26 -9.19 11.22
N ILE A 357 -25.59 -8.68 12.24
CA ILE A 357 -24.36 -9.28 12.79
C ILE A 357 -24.43 -9.30 14.32
N ARG A 358 -24.22 -10.48 14.92
CA ARG A 358 -24.13 -10.65 16.37
C ARG A 358 -22.69 -10.47 16.82
N CYS A 359 -22.51 -9.67 17.86
CA CYS A 359 -21.22 -9.29 18.37
C CYS A 359 -21.11 -9.49 19.87
N ASP A 360 -19.90 -9.83 20.34
CA ASP A 360 -19.50 -9.74 21.74
C ASP A 360 -18.97 -8.34 22.05
N THR A 361 -19.30 -7.85 23.23
CA THR A 361 -18.61 -6.71 23.83
C THR A 361 -17.27 -7.17 24.37
N MET A 362 -16.21 -6.37 24.10
CA MET A 362 -14.84 -6.67 24.51
C MET A 362 -14.37 -5.75 25.62
N ALA A 363 -13.44 -6.21 26.43
CA ALA A 363 -12.61 -5.42 27.32
C ALA A 363 -11.14 -5.51 26.87
N LEU A 364 -10.31 -4.57 27.32
CA LEU A 364 -8.86 -4.59 27.05
C LEU A 364 -8.11 -5.14 28.24
N GLY A 365 -7.42 -6.26 28.04
CA GLY A 365 -6.49 -6.86 28.99
C GLY A 365 -5.05 -6.36 28.81
N GLU A 366 -4.08 -7.16 29.19
CA GLU A 366 -2.66 -6.87 29.10
C GLU A 366 -2.18 -6.76 27.63
N PRO A 367 -1.11 -5.99 27.38
CA PRO A 367 -0.52 -5.90 26.04
C PRO A 367 -0.04 -7.25 25.49
N ASP A 368 -0.23 -7.47 24.19
CA ASP A 368 0.32 -8.59 23.43
C ASP A 368 1.77 -8.31 22.98
N GLU A 369 2.40 -9.27 22.28
CA GLU A 369 3.77 -9.14 21.75
C GLU A 369 3.98 -7.94 20.82
N SER A 370 2.91 -7.39 20.24
CA SER A 370 2.94 -6.16 19.42
C SER A 370 2.81 -4.88 20.26
N GLY A 371 2.69 -4.98 21.57
CA GLY A 371 2.47 -3.86 22.50
C GLY A 371 1.02 -3.37 22.54
N ARG A 372 0.08 -3.98 21.80
CA ARG A 372 -1.36 -3.63 21.82
C ARG A 372 -2.10 -4.48 22.84
N ARG A 373 -3.02 -3.86 23.60
CA ARG A 373 -3.81 -4.56 24.62
C ARG A 373 -4.65 -5.69 24.01
N ARG A 374 -4.66 -6.85 24.67
CA ARG A 374 -5.44 -8.01 24.19
C ARG A 374 -6.93 -7.76 24.37
N PRO A 375 -7.77 -8.08 23.35
CA PRO A 375 -9.21 -8.02 23.52
C PRO A 375 -9.70 -9.27 24.25
N GLU A 376 -10.51 -9.09 25.31
CA GLU A 376 -11.11 -10.14 26.13
C GLU A 376 -12.62 -10.02 26.07
N VAL A 377 -13.33 -11.14 25.97
CA VAL A 377 -14.80 -11.14 25.90
C VAL A 377 -15.38 -10.78 27.25
N VAL A 378 -16.35 -9.84 27.28
CA VAL A 378 -17.15 -9.56 28.46
C VAL A 378 -18.30 -10.56 28.53
N PRO A 379 -18.33 -11.48 29.53
CA PRO A 379 -19.32 -12.55 29.59
C PRO A 379 -20.75 -11.99 29.62
N GLY A 380 -21.66 -12.54 28.80
CA GLY A 380 -23.06 -12.18 28.78
C GLY A 380 -23.39 -10.85 28.12
N ALA A 381 -22.42 -10.14 27.54
CA ALA A 381 -22.61 -8.84 26.90
C ALA A 381 -22.61 -8.96 25.36
N GLN A 382 -23.56 -9.75 24.84
CA GLN A 382 -23.80 -9.86 23.39
C GLN A 382 -24.89 -8.89 22.92
N PHE A 383 -24.78 -8.44 21.67
CA PHE A 383 -25.79 -7.61 21.02
C PHE A 383 -25.75 -7.85 19.50
N THR A 384 -26.83 -7.40 18.85
CA THR A 384 -26.94 -7.49 17.39
C THR A 384 -26.94 -6.09 16.79
N LEU A 385 -26.30 -5.94 15.65
CA LEU A 385 -26.40 -4.78 14.77
C LEU A 385 -27.16 -5.21 13.52
N ASP A 386 -28.19 -4.49 13.16
CA ASP A 386 -28.90 -4.69 11.89
C ASP A 386 -28.01 -4.18 10.74
N CYS A 387 -27.91 -4.96 9.68
CA CYS A 387 -27.16 -4.58 8.46
C CYS A 387 -27.60 -5.43 7.27
N ASP A 388 -27.42 -4.87 6.08
CA ASP A 388 -27.71 -5.55 4.80
C ASP A 388 -26.46 -6.17 4.18
N ALA A 389 -25.28 -5.70 4.60
CA ALA A 389 -24.01 -6.24 4.14
C ALA A 389 -22.91 -6.17 5.19
N VAL A 390 -21.98 -7.11 5.12
CA VAL A 390 -20.80 -7.19 5.97
C VAL A 390 -19.55 -7.26 5.11
N ILE A 391 -18.55 -6.40 5.39
CA ILE A 391 -17.27 -6.39 4.70
C ILE A 391 -16.16 -6.80 5.65
N MET A 392 -15.54 -7.96 5.39
CA MET A 392 -14.44 -8.49 6.19
C MET A 392 -13.12 -7.85 5.79
N ALA A 393 -12.55 -7.01 6.68
CA ALA A 393 -11.29 -6.28 6.50
C ALA A 393 -10.24 -6.67 7.55
N ILE A 394 -10.09 -7.98 7.80
CA ILE A 394 -9.24 -8.55 8.86
C ILE A 394 -7.86 -9.04 8.37
N GLY A 395 -7.42 -8.52 7.24
CA GLY A 395 -6.13 -8.81 6.64
C GLY A 395 -6.18 -9.88 5.58
N THR A 396 -5.01 -10.12 4.97
CA THR A 396 -4.83 -11.02 3.84
C THR A 396 -3.59 -11.89 4.02
N THR A 397 -3.52 -12.98 3.26
CA THR A 397 -2.38 -13.91 3.19
C THR A 397 -1.91 -14.06 1.75
N PRO A 398 -0.65 -14.48 1.50
CA PRO A 398 -0.18 -14.80 0.17
C PRO A 398 -0.96 -15.94 -0.47
N ASN A 399 -1.19 -15.84 -1.78
CA ASN A 399 -1.79 -16.92 -2.54
C ASN A 399 -0.80 -18.09 -2.65
N PRO A 400 -1.19 -19.34 -2.29
CA PRO A 400 -0.31 -20.49 -2.30
C PRO A 400 0.03 -21.02 -3.71
N LEU A 401 -0.46 -20.38 -4.78
CA LEU A 401 -0.30 -20.84 -6.14
C LEU A 401 1.17 -21.14 -6.48
N LEU A 402 2.06 -20.15 -6.33
CA LEU A 402 3.45 -20.28 -6.78
C LEU A 402 4.19 -21.46 -6.12
N HIS A 403 4.12 -21.60 -4.79
CA HIS A 403 4.83 -22.70 -4.14
C HIS A 403 4.19 -24.09 -4.40
N ARG A 404 2.88 -24.12 -4.73
CA ARG A 404 2.21 -25.37 -5.10
C ARG A 404 2.48 -25.83 -6.52
N THR A 405 2.83 -24.89 -7.40
CA THR A 405 3.06 -25.18 -8.83
C THR A 405 4.52 -25.16 -9.23
N THR A 406 5.43 -24.78 -8.33
CA THR A 406 6.88 -24.70 -8.58
C THR A 406 7.61 -25.68 -7.67
N ALA A 407 8.16 -26.74 -8.26
CA ALA A 407 8.86 -27.77 -7.51
C ALA A 407 10.08 -27.20 -6.78
N GLY A 408 10.24 -27.54 -5.49
CA GLY A 408 11.36 -27.08 -4.66
C GLY A 408 11.26 -25.64 -4.16
N LEU A 409 10.24 -24.86 -4.51
CA LEU A 409 10.02 -23.53 -3.95
C LEU A 409 9.42 -23.64 -2.54
N ALA A 410 10.19 -23.27 -1.53
CA ALA A 410 9.80 -23.41 -0.13
C ALA A 410 8.84 -22.30 0.31
N ALA A 411 7.88 -22.68 1.18
CA ALA A 411 6.94 -21.76 1.83
C ALA A 411 6.69 -22.20 3.28
N ASP A 412 6.27 -21.25 4.11
CA ASP A 412 5.88 -21.54 5.49
C ASP A 412 4.44 -22.08 5.59
N ARG A 413 4.01 -22.40 6.82
CA ARG A 413 2.64 -22.94 7.09
C ARG A 413 1.52 -21.96 6.72
N ARG A 414 1.81 -20.68 6.55
CA ARG A 414 0.87 -19.63 6.15
C ARG A 414 0.91 -19.35 4.65
N GLY A 415 1.67 -20.12 3.88
CA GLY A 415 1.83 -19.96 2.43
C GLY A 415 2.76 -18.80 2.02
N ARG A 416 3.51 -18.21 2.96
CA ARG A 416 4.51 -17.18 2.66
C ARG A 416 5.77 -17.85 2.09
N LEU A 417 6.30 -17.31 1.01
CA LEU A 417 7.55 -17.79 0.44
C LEU A 417 8.69 -17.58 1.45
N THR A 418 9.53 -18.60 1.62
CA THR A 418 10.69 -18.50 2.49
C THR A 418 11.93 -18.11 1.71
N THR A 419 12.73 -17.23 2.31
CA THR A 419 14.03 -16.79 1.78
C THR A 419 15.12 -17.07 2.78
N GLU A 420 16.38 -17.05 2.35
CA GLU A 420 17.53 -17.08 3.24
C GLU A 420 17.47 -15.92 4.24
N GLU A 421 17.97 -16.11 5.45
CA GLU A 421 17.94 -15.07 6.48
C GLU A 421 18.68 -13.83 6.01
N GLY A 422 18.00 -12.68 6.11
CA GLY A 422 18.55 -11.40 5.68
C GLY A 422 18.73 -11.23 4.16
N SER A 423 18.21 -12.14 3.32
CA SER A 423 18.32 -12.13 1.86
C SER A 423 16.95 -12.23 1.18
N CYS A 424 16.91 -11.96 -0.12
CA CYS A 424 15.75 -12.21 -1.00
C CYS A 424 15.85 -13.53 -1.77
N ARG A 425 16.91 -14.32 -1.59
CA ARG A 425 17.11 -15.60 -2.28
C ARG A 425 16.16 -16.66 -1.76
N THR A 426 15.51 -17.34 -2.68
CA THR A 426 14.66 -18.49 -2.35
C THR A 426 15.46 -19.79 -2.31
N SER A 427 14.78 -20.91 -2.05
CA SER A 427 15.37 -22.25 -2.16
C SER A 427 15.79 -22.65 -3.60
N LEU A 428 15.44 -21.87 -4.62
CA LEU A 428 15.75 -22.15 -6.03
C LEU A 428 16.83 -21.19 -6.54
N PRO A 429 17.90 -21.69 -7.18
CA PRO A 429 18.92 -20.84 -7.79
C PRO A 429 18.32 -19.91 -8.87
N GLY A 430 18.73 -18.63 -8.86
CA GLY A 430 18.23 -17.63 -9.81
C GLY A 430 16.82 -17.12 -9.53
N VAL A 431 16.15 -17.62 -8.47
CA VAL A 431 14.80 -17.20 -8.07
C VAL A 431 14.86 -16.43 -6.74
N PHE A 432 14.32 -15.24 -6.73
CA PHE A 432 14.28 -14.31 -5.60
C PHE A 432 12.84 -14.00 -5.22
N ALA A 433 12.58 -13.64 -3.97
CA ALA A 433 11.25 -13.26 -3.53
C ALA A 433 11.31 -12.08 -2.55
N GLY A 434 10.23 -11.28 -2.52
CA GLY A 434 10.15 -10.14 -1.60
C GLY A 434 8.75 -9.54 -1.50
N GLY A 435 8.64 -8.53 -0.62
CA GLY A 435 7.36 -7.89 -0.31
C GLY A 435 6.41 -8.81 0.44
N ASP A 436 5.12 -8.55 0.32
CA ASP A 436 4.08 -9.26 1.09
C ASP A 436 4.01 -10.76 0.78
N ALA A 437 4.57 -11.22 -0.33
CA ALA A 437 4.70 -12.66 -0.63
C ALA A 437 5.59 -13.40 0.38
N VAL A 438 6.53 -12.69 1.03
CA VAL A 438 7.48 -13.21 2.01
C VAL A 438 7.09 -12.79 3.44
N THR A 439 6.79 -11.52 3.66
CA THR A 439 6.54 -10.98 5.01
C THR A 439 5.08 -11.11 5.46
N GLY A 440 4.15 -11.34 4.55
CA GLY A 440 2.72 -11.10 4.75
C GLY A 440 2.39 -9.62 4.51
N ALA A 441 1.09 -9.28 4.53
CA ALA A 441 0.62 -7.93 4.22
C ALA A 441 1.24 -6.87 5.14
N ALA A 442 1.87 -5.86 4.53
CA ALA A 442 2.57 -4.77 5.21
C ALA A 442 2.27 -3.41 4.53
N THR A 443 3.25 -2.54 4.39
CA THR A 443 3.09 -1.23 3.76
C THR A 443 3.70 -1.19 2.36
N VAL A 444 3.20 -0.28 1.52
CA VAL A 444 3.72 -0.05 0.15
C VAL A 444 5.23 0.15 0.16
N ILE A 445 5.73 1.03 1.01
CA ILE A 445 7.17 1.36 1.05
C ILE A 445 8.05 0.20 1.58
N LEU A 446 7.55 -0.66 2.48
CA LEU A 446 8.26 -1.86 2.91
C LEU A 446 8.37 -2.87 1.76
N ALA A 447 7.28 -3.05 1.00
CA ALA A 447 7.30 -3.90 -0.19
C ALA A 447 8.27 -3.36 -1.25
N MET A 448 8.29 -2.05 -1.48
CA MET A 448 9.26 -1.39 -2.37
C MET A 448 10.71 -1.61 -1.91
N GLY A 449 10.97 -1.47 -0.61
CA GLY A 449 12.29 -1.72 -0.01
C GLY A 449 12.77 -3.15 -0.27
N ALA A 450 11.87 -4.14 -0.14
CA ALA A 450 12.18 -5.53 -0.46
C ALA A 450 12.46 -5.72 -1.96
N GLY A 451 11.71 -5.07 -2.85
CA GLY A 451 11.94 -5.10 -4.29
C GLY A 451 13.30 -4.51 -4.68
N ARG A 452 13.67 -3.35 -4.14
CA ARG A 452 15.00 -2.73 -4.36
C ARG A 452 16.13 -3.63 -3.87
N LYS A 453 15.99 -4.21 -2.67
CA LYS A 453 16.97 -5.14 -2.14
C LYS A 453 17.13 -6.36 -3.04
N ALA A 454 16.02 -6.93 -3.51
CA ALA A 454 16.05 -8.05 -4.44
C ALA A 454 16.77 -7.68 -5.76
N ALA A 455 16.54 -6.48 -6.29
CA ALA A 455 17.22 -6.01 -7.50
C ALA A 455 18.75 -5.95 -7.32
N GLN A 456 19.23 -5.47 -6.17
CA GLN A 456 20.66 -5.44 -5.83
C GLN A 456 21.24 -6.87 -5.73
N GLU A 457 20.54 -7.78 -5.06
CA GLU A 457 20.97 -9.17 -4.93
C GLU A 457 20.92 -9.94 -6.28
N ILE A 458 19.97 -9.61 -7.15
CA ILE A 458 19.92 -10.12 -8.54
C ILE A 458 21.12 -9.61 -9.34
N ASP A 459 21.44 -8.31 -9.27
CA ASP A 459 22.62 -7.76 -9.94
C ASP A 459 23.92 -8.44 -9.49
N GLU A 460 24.09 -8.64 -8.18
CA GLU A 460 25.24 -9.38 -7.64
C GLU A 460 25.28 -10.84 -8.13
N TYR A 461 24.13 -11.52 -8.16
CA TYR A 461 24.03 -12.89 -8.65
C TYR A 461 24.42 -13.00 -10.12
N LEU A 462 23.89 -12.11 -10.96
CA LEU A 462 24.13 -12.12 -12.39
C LEU A 462 25.56 -11.71 -12.76
N ARG A 463 26.23 -10.87 -11.97
CA ARG A 463 27.66 -10.57 -12.13
C ARG A 463 28.56 -11.75 -11.81
N LYS A 464 28.19 -12.57 -10.81
CA LYS A 464 28.95 -13.76 -10.41
C LYS A 464 28.72 -14.96 -11.35
N ASN A 465 27.61 -14.97 -12.09
CA ASN A 465 27.23 -16.04 -13.02
C ASN A 465 27.06 -15.48 -14.44
N PRO A 466 28.16 -15.14 -15.15
CA PRO A 466 28.11 -14.52 -16.47
C PRO A 466 27.52 -15.41 -17.57
N SER A 467 27.51 -16.72 -17.37
CA SER A 467 26.99 -17.72 -18.31
C SER A 467 25.49 -18.04 -18.19
N HIS A 468 24.78 -17.36 -17.30
CA HIS A 468 23.32 -17.44 -17.13
C HIS A 468 22.61 -16.26 -17.76
#